data_0fd28e5ecb2c44babeca862f344a3ec6
#
_entry.id   0fd28e5ecb2c44babeca862f344a3ec6
#
_cell.length_a   1.000
_cell.length_b   1.000
_cell.length_c   1.000
_cell.angle_alpha   90.00
_cell.angle_beta   90.00
_cell.angle_gamma   90.00
#
_symmetry.space_group_name_H-M   'P 1'
#
loop_
_entity.id
_entity.type
_entity.pdbx_description
1 polymer ?
#
loop_
_entity_poly.entity_id
_entity_poly.type
_entity_poly.pdbx_seq_one_letter_code
_entity_poly.pdbx_strand_id
1 'polypeptide(L)'
;MYNLPDDRGHFGPYGGTFVSETLIHALDELRDAYAECSKDSAFIAEYEYELKHYVGRPSPIYHAKRWSDMLGGAQIFLKREDLNHTGAHKVNNVIGQALLARKMGKLRVIAETGAGQHGVATATIAARFGMECVVYMGSEDVRRQAANVYRMKLLGATVVPVESGSKTLKDALNEAMRDWVTNVENTFYIIGTVAGPHPYPMMVRDFQRVIGDEGKVQMPEMTGRQPDAVIACVGGGSNAMGIFYPYIEDKDVKLIGVEAAGDGISTGRHAASLIGGSPGVLHGNRTYLLQDENGQIIETHSVSAGLDYPGVGPEHAGLKDVGRAEYVGITDEEVLKGFHDCCRIEGIIPALESSHALAYAAKLAPTLPKDKLLLVNLSGRGDKDMHTVAERTGITF
;
A
#
# COMPACT_ATOMS: atom_id res chain seq x y z
N MET A 1 0.20 -14.26 21.45
CA MET A 1 1.03 -13.97 20.26
C MET A 1 0.12 -13.94 19.04
N TYR A 2 0.19 -12.88 18.23
CA TYR A 2 -0.58 -12.77 16.98
C TYR A 2 -0.02 -13.77 15.94
N ASN A 3 -0.87 -14.71 15.50
CA ASN A 3 -0.46 -15.83 14.64
C ASN A 3 -1.36 -16.00 13.40
N LEU A 4 -2.02 -14.94 12.97
CA LEU A 4 -2.82 -14.97 11.74
C LEU A 4 -1.95 -14.64 10.50
N PRO A 5 -2.32 -15.16 9.32
CA PRO A 5 -3.51 -15.97 9.04
C PRO A 5 -3.38 -17.41 9.55
N ASP A 6 -4.51 -18.13 9.55
CA ASP A 6 -4.51 -19.59 9.73
C ASP A 6 -3.88 -20.32 8.52
N ASP A 7 -3.77 -21.65 8.60
CA ASP A 7 -3.15 -22.48 7.54
C ASP A 7 -3.88 -22.39 6.18
N ARG A 8 -5.12 -21.88 6.17
CA ARG A 8 -5.92 -21.65 4.95
C ARG A 8 -5.96 -20.19 4.53
N GLY A 9 -5.16 -19.34 5.16
CA GLY A 9 -5.04 -17.93 4.82
C GLY A 9 -6.13 -17.02 5.36
N HIS A 10 -6.79 -17.40 6.48
CA HIS A 10 -7.86 -16.60 7.05
C HIS A 10 -7.38 -15.74 8.23
N PHE A 11 -7.87 -14.51 8.25
CA PHE A 11 -7.79 -13.55 9.35
C PHE A 11 -9.18 -13.44 10.02
N GLY A 12 -9.55 -14.43 10.82
CA GLY A 12 -10.92 -14.64 11.28
C GLY A 12 -11.83 -15.04 10.11
N PRO A 13 -12.93 -14.29 9.81
CA PRO A 13 -13.81 -14.61 8.69
C PRO A 13 -13.31 -14.10 7.33
N TYR A 14 -12.16 -13.40 7.29
CA TYR A 14 -11.62 -12.74 6.10
C TYR A 14 -10.41 -13.49 5.55
N GLY A 15 -10.03 -13.21 4.29
CA GLY A 15 -8.94 -13.89 3.60
C GLY A 15 -9.42 -15.09 2.79
N GLY A 16 -8.61 -16.15 2.80
CA GLY A 16 -8.89 -17.39 2.07
C GLY A 16 -8.51 -17.32 0.58
N THR A 17 -9.03 -18.29 -0.20
CA THR A 17 -8.69 -18.47 -1.61
C THR A 17 -9.97 -18.65 -2.43
N PHE A 18 -10.50 -17.55 -2.96
CA PHE A 18 -11.75 -17.50 -3.73
C PHE A 18 -11.42 -17.24 -5.20
N VAL A 19 -10.79 -18.21 -5.85
CA VAL A 19 -10.37 -18.14 -7.24
C VAL A 19 -10.96 -19.31 -8.05
N SER A 20 -10.85 -19.24 -9.37
CA SER A 20 -11.17 -20.38 -10.20
C SER A 20 -10.22 -21.55 -9.94
N GLU A 21 -10.70 -22.79 -10.09
CA GLU A 21 -9.94 -24.01 -9.86
C GLU A 21 -8.61 -24.03 -10.64
N THR A 22 -8.57 -23.40 -11.81
CA THR A 22 -7.38 -23.30 -12.66
C THR A 22 -6.19 -22.57 -12.01
N LEU A 23 -6.41 -21.75 -10.97
CA LEU A 23 -5.35 -21.06 -10.25
C LEU A 23 -4.91 -21.76 -8.97
N ILE A 24 -5.61 -22.78 -8.51
CA ILE A 24 -5.30 -23.43 -7.21
C ILE A 24 -3.89 -24.01 -7.23
N HIS A 25 -3.52 -24.75 -8.30
CA HIS A 25 -2.18 -25.32 -8.39
C HIS A 25 -1.07 -24.26 -8.33
N ALA A 26 -1.24 -23.14 -9.02
CA ALA A 26 -0.25 -22.05 -9.01
C ALA A 26 -0.14 -21.36 -7.64
N LEU A 27 -1.26 -21.24 -6.91
CA LEU A 27 -1.27 -20.69 -5.55
C LEU A 27 -0.64 -21.67 -4.55
N ASP A 28 -0.84 -22.97 -4.72
CA ASP A 28 -0.17 -24.00 -3.92
C ASP A 28 1.34 -23.97 -4.15
N GLU A 29 1.79 -23.93 -5.42
CA GLU A 29 3.21 -23.76 -5.79
C GLU A 29 3.80 -22.50 -5.13
N LEU A 30 3.10 -21.39 -5.21
CA LEU A 30 3.53 -20.13 -4.60
C LEU A 30 3.61 -20.21 -3.07
N ARG A 31 2.59 -20.79 -2.43
CA ARG A 31 2.54 -20.97 -0.97
C ARG A 31 3.72 -21.80 -0.48
N ASP A 32 3.98 -22.93 -1.14
CA ASP A 32 5.03 -23.87 -0.76
C ASP A 32 6.43 -23.25 -0.99
N ALA A 33 6.64 -22.59 -2.12
CA ALA A 33 7.87 -21.85 -2.40
C ALA A 33 8.12 -20.73 -1.38
N TYR A 34 7.08 -19.97 -1.02
CA TYR A 34 7.20 -18.92 -0.02
C TYR A 34 7.48 -19.49 1.38
N ALA A 35 6.82 -20.57 1.77
CA ALA A 35 7.06 -21.24 3.06
C ALA A 35 8.49 -21.78 3.21
N GLU A 36 9.12 -22.21 2.11
CA GLU A 36 10.53 -22.60 2.06
C GLU A 36 11.43 -21.36 2.12
N CYS A 37 11.24 -20.40 1.21
CA CYS A 37 12.09 -19.21 1.08
C CYS A 37 12.08 -18.33 2.33
N SER A 38 10.95 -18.21 3.01
CA SER A 38 10.83 -17.42 4.25
C SER A 38 11.68 -17.96 5.42
N LYS A 39 12.20 -19.20 5.31
CA LYS A 39 13.08 -19.84 6.30
C LYS A 39 14.50 -20.06 5.75
N ASP A 40 14.72 -19.83 4.47
CA ASP A 40 16.02 -19.99 3.82
C ASP A 40 16.91 -18.78 4.14
N SER A 41 17.98 -19.01 4.90
CA SER A 41 18.92 -17.95 5.30
C SER A 41 19.60 -17.27 4.11
N ALA A 42 19.81 -17.98 2.99
CA ALA A 42 20.40 -17.41 1.79
C ALA A 42 19.41 -16.46 1.09
N PHE A 43 18.13 -16.84 1.01
CA PHE A 43 17.08 -15.97 0.48
C PHE A 43 16.90 -14.71 1.32
N ILE A 44 16.84 -14.87 2.65
CA ILE A 44 16.72 -13.76 3.59
C ILE A 44 17.91 -12.81 3.44
N ALA A 45 19.14 -13.33 3.40
CA ALA A 45 20.34 -12.51 3.24
C ALA A 45 20.38 -11.75 1.90
N GLU A 46 19.94 -12.37 0.80
CA GLU A 46 19.82 -11.70 -0.50
C GLU A 46 18.76 -10.59 -0.46
N TYR A 47 17.61 -10.86 0.14
CA TYR A 47 16.55 -9.85 0.32
C TYR A 47 17.04 -8.66 1.16
N GLU A 48 17.67 -8.91 2.30
CA GLU A 48 18.24 -7.87 3.16
C GLU A 48 19.35 -7.07 2.47
N TYR A 49 20.19 -7.74 1.68
CA TYR A 49 21.21 -7.08 0.86
C TYR A 49 20.59 -6.09 -0.12
N GLU A 50 19.54 -6.50 -0.85
CA GLU A 50 18.84 -5.63 -1.78
C GLU A 50 18.14 -4.46 -1.07
N LEU A 51 17.50 -4.71 0.06
CA LEU A 51 16.89 -3.65 0.88
C LEU A 51 17.92 -2.61 1.31
N LYS A 52 19.09 -3.05 1.75
CA LYS A 52 20.15 -2.17 2.24
C LYS A 52 20.86 -1.42 1.11
N HIS A 53 21.32 -2.13 0.09
CA HIS A 53 22.26 -1.58 -0.89
C HIS A 53 21.59 -1.04 -2.16
N TYR A 54 20.39 -1.50 -2.47
CA TYR A 54 19.65 -1.04 -3.64
C TYR A 54 18.47 -0.12 -3.29
N VAL A 55 17.70 -0.46 -2.26
CA VAL A 55 16.58 0.39 -1.80
C VAL A 55 17.05 1.56 -0.98
N GLY A 56 18.14 1.40 -0.21
CA GLY A 56 18.69 2.43 0.66
C GLY A 56 18.11 2.41 2.09
N ARG A 57 17.67 1.23 2.55
CA ARG A 57 17.16 1.06 3.92
C ARG A 57 18.29 0.98 4.96
N PRO A 58 18.04 1.31 6.25
CA PRO A 58 16.73 1.70 6.81
C PRO A 58 16.27 3.09 6.36
N SER A 59 14.97 3.26 6.09
CA SER A 59 14.40 4.59 5.88
C SER A 59 14.38 5.36 7.22
N PRO A 60 14.71 6.66 7.25
CA PRO A 60 14.78 7.39 8.50
C PRO A 60 13.40 7.75 9.05
N ILE A 61 13.34 7.99 10.37
CA ILE A 61 12.25 8.74 10.99
C ILE A 61 12.67 10.21 11.06
N TYR A 62 11.76 11.11 10.70
CA TYR A 62 11.93 12.55 10.75
C TYR A 62 10.92 13.19 11.71
N HIS A 63 11.39 13.98 12.66
CA HIS A 63 10.51 14.75 13.53
C HIS A 63 10.04 16.01 12.79
N ALA A 64 8.77 16.06 12.44
CA ALA A 64 8.12 17.23 11.82
C ALA A 64 7.89 18.31 12.89
N LYS A 65 9.02 18.83 13.43
CA LYS A 65 9.03 19.72 14.61
C LYS A 65 8.28 21.02 14.35
N ARG A 66 8.55 21.64 13.21
CA ARG A 66 7.91 22.93 12.88
C ARG A 66 6.40 22.77 12.76
N TRP A 67 5.94 21.70 12.14
CA TRP A 67 4.51 21.41 12.03
C TRP A 67 3.88 21.09 13.39
N SER A 68 4.53 20.28 14.20
CA SER A 68 4.10 19.97 15.57
C SER A 68 3.98 21.23 16.44
N ASP A 69 4.97 22.11 16.38
CA ASP A 69 4.97 23.39 17.11
C ASP A 69 3.79 24.30 16.67
N MET A 70 3.50 24.36 15.37
CA MET A 70 2.40 25.14 14.84
C MET A 70 1.01 24.59 15.24
N LEU A 71 0.87 23.28 15.31
CA LEU A 71 -0.36 22.61 15.73
C LEU A 71 -0.60 22.69 17.25
N GLY A 72 0.47 22.77 18.03
CA GLY A 72 0.44 23.01 19.47
C GLY A 72 0.09 21.82 20.36
N GLY A 73 -0.06 20.61 19.80
CA GLY A 73 -0.39 19.36 20.49
C GLY A 73 0.68 18.30 20.37
N ALA A 74 0.27 17.05 20.10
CA ALA A 74 1.15 15.92 19.96
C ALA A 74 2.25 16.13 18.91
N GLN A 75 3.40 15.46 19.12
CA GLN A 75 4.55 15.54 18.25
C GLN A 75 4.39 14.55 17.07
N ILE A 76 4.60 15.04 15.85
CA ILE A 76 4.46 14.25 14.61
C ILE A 76 5.85 13.78 14.14
N PHE A 77 5.98 12.47 13.96
CA PHE A 77 7.16 11.81 13.39
C PHE A 77 6.77 11.13 12.09
N LEU A 78 7.59 11.30 11.06
CA LEU A 78 7.34 10.76 9.71
C LEU A 78 8.31 9.61 9.44
N LYS A 79 7.79 8.41 9.21
CA LYS A 79 8.58 7.30 8.65
C LYS A 79 8.71 7.52 7.14
N ARG A 80 9.93 7.81 6.68
CA ARG A 80 10.23 8.39 5.36
C ARG A 80 10.41 7.32 4.27
N GLU A 81 9.34 6.57 3.96
CA GLU A 81 9.33 5.61 2.84
C GLU A 81 9.39 6.28 1.46
N ASP A 82 9.14 7.58 1.38
CA ASP A 82 9.32 8.42 0.20
C ASP A 82 10.79 8.56 -0.23
N LEU A 83 11.75 8.27 0.65
CA LEU A 83 13.18 8.31 0.37
C LEU A 83 13.75 7.01 -0.18
N ASN A 84 12.98 5.93 -0.18
CA ASN A 84 13.40 4.67 -0.77
C ASN A 84 13.63 4.82 -2.28
N HIS A 85 14.49 3.98 -2.85
CA HIS A 85 14.59 3.86 -4.31
C HIS A 85 13.19 3.62 -4.91
N THR A 86 12.89 4.24 -6.03
CA THR A 86 11.56 4.39 -6.65
C THR A 86 10.61 5.41 -6.00
N GLY A 87 10.93 5.91 -4.80
CA GLY A 87 10.20 6.98 -4.13
C GLY A 87 8.97 6.55 -3.35
N ALA A 88 8.85 5.27 -2.97
CA ALA A 88 7.74 4.76 -2.16
C ALA A 88 8.08 3.40 -1.52
N HIS A 89 7.21 2.95 -0.59
CA HIS A 89 7.29 1.65 0.09
C HIS A 89 7.16 0.43 -0.85
N LYS A 90 6.61 0.59 -2.04
CA LYS A 90 6.27 -0.53 -2.94
C LYS A 90 7.47 -1.42 -3.28
N VAL A 91 8.66 -0.84 -3.39
CA VAL A 91 9.89 -1.56 -3.75
C VAL A 91 10.24 -2.67 -2.74
N ASN A 92 9.91 -2.52 -1.46
CA ASN A 92 10.18 -3.53 -0.43
C ASN A 92 9.53 -4.87 -0.79
N ASN A 93 8.24 -4.82 -1.09
CA ASN A 93 7.45 -5.99 -1.48
C ASN A 93 7.89 -6.55 -2.84
N VAL A 94 8.10 -5.66 -3.82
CA VAL A 94 8.45 -6.09 -5.19
C VAL A 94 9.77 -6.85 -5.23
N ILE A 95 10.78 -6.44 -4.47
CA ILE A 95 12.04 -7.18 -4.37
C ILE A 95 11.81 -8.58 -3.83
N GLY A 96 11.07 -8.72 -2.74
CA GLY A 96 10.78 -10.04 -2.15
C GLY A 96 10.06 -10.96 -3.13
N GLN A 97 9.03 -10.46 -3.79
CA GLN A 97 8.28 -11.25 -4.79
C GLN A 97 9.12 -11.57 -6.04
N ALA A 98 9.96 -10.65 -6.51
CA ALA A 98 10.81 -10.91 -7.68
C ALA A 98 11.92 -11.93 -7.38
N LEU A 99 12.51 -11.91 -6.18
CA LEU A 99 13.44 -12.95 -5.73
C LEU A 99 12.75 -14.32 -5.66
N LEU A 100 11.52 -14.35 -5.15
CA LEU A 100 10.72 -15.57 -5.11
C LEU A 100 10.39 -16.07 -6.52
N ALA A 101 10.00 -15.19 -7.44
CA ALA A 101 9.76 -15.52 -8.85
C ALA A 101 11.01 -16.18 -9.50
N ARG A 102 12.20 -15.61 -9.26
CA ARG A 102 13.47 -16.19 -9.74
C ARG A 102 13.73 -17.57 -9.15
N LYS A 103 13.48 -17.75 -7.84
CA LYS A 103 13.63 -19.05 -7.16
C LYS A 103 12.69 -20.12 -7.74
N MET A 104 11.49 -19.71 -8.15
CA MET A 104 10.49 -20.54 -8.82
C MET A 104 10.77 -20.75 -10.32
N GLY A 105 11.83 -20.15 -10.87
CA GLY A 105 12.17 -20.24 -12.30
C GLY A 105 11.25 -19.44 -13.24
N LYS A 106 10.44 -18.52 -12.70
CA LYS A 106 9.54 -17.65 -13.50
C LYS A 106 10.35 -16.45 -14.02
N LEU A 107 10.46 -16.30 -15.33
CA LEU A 107 11.28 -15.27 -15.97
C LEU A 107 10.44 -14.08 -16.47
N ARG A 108 9.12 -14.20 -16.47
CA ARG A 108 8.17 -13.14 -16.80
C ARG A 108 7.41 -12.74 -15.55
N VAL A 109 7.34 -11.43 -15.31
CA VAL A 109 6.53 -10.87 -14.22
C VAL A 109 5.46 -9.97 -14.77
N ILE A 110 4.29 -10.00 -14.15
CA ILE A 110 3.20 -9.07 -14.43
C ILE A 110 2.80 -8.33 -13.15
N ALA A 111 2.25 -7.14 -13.32
CA ALA A 111 1.73 -6.34 -12.22
C ALA A 111 0.53 -5.52 -12.66
N GLU A 112 -0.33 -5.18 -11.72
CA GLU A 112 -1.33 -4.13 -11.83
C GLU A 112 -0.78 -2.82 -11.25
N THR A 113 -1.34 -1.68 -11.68
CA THR A 113 -1.02 -0.40 -11.04
C THR A 113 -2.13 0.63 -11.26
N GLY A 114 -2.39 1.48 -10.26
CA GLY A 114 -3.25 2.67 -10.35
C GLY A 114 -2.40 3.93 -10.43
N ALA A 115 -1.87 4.40 -9.29
CA ALA A 115 -0.97 5.56 -9.25
C ALA A 115 0.38 5.39 -9.99
N GLY A 116 0.67 4.19 -10.49
CA GLY A 116 1.90 3.89 -11.20
C GLY A 116 3.09 3.51 -10.32
N GLN A 117 3.06 3.74 -9.02
CA GLN A 117 4.21 3.45 -8.14
C GLN A 117 4.54 1.97 -8.04
N HIS A 118 3.53 1.09 -7.98
CA HIS A 118 3.75 -0.34 -8.01
C HIS A 118 4.34 -0.80 -9.36
N GLY A 119 3.78 -0.30 -10.46
CA GLY A 119 4.29 -0.58 -11.81
C GLY A 119 5.74 -0.13 -11.99
N VAL A 120 6.09 1.08 -11.52
CA VAL A 120 7.48 1.59 -11.55
C VAL A 120 8.40 0.70 -10.71
N ALA A 121 7.99 0.32 -9.50
CA ALA A 121 8.79 -0.59 -8.66
C ALA A 121 9.00 -1.94 -9.35
N THR A 122 7.94 -2.54 -9.92
CA THR A 122 8.02 -3.81 -10.64
C THR A 122 8.92 -3.71 -11.88
N ALA A 123 8.75 -2.69 -12.71
CA ALA A 123 9.61 -2.44 -13.87
C ALA A 123 11.09 -2.26 -13.47
N THR A 124 11.34 -1.53 -12.37
CA THR A 124 12.69 -1.30 -11.85
C THR A 124 13.37 -2.61 -11.46
N ILE A 125 12.68 -3.47 -10.69
CA ILE A 125 13.24 -4.72 -10.21
C ILE A 125 13.33 -5.76 -11.33
N ALA A 126 12.35 -5.79 -12.23
CA ALA A 126 12.41 -6.64 -13.43
C ALA A 126 13.63 -6.29 -14.31
N ALA A 127 13.88 -5.00 -14.55
CA ALA A 127 15.07 -4.54 -15.27
C ALA A 127 16.36 -4.98 -14.56
N ARG A 128 16.44 -4.80 -13.22
CA ARG A 128 17.59 -5.21 -12.40
C ARG A 128 17.87 -6.71 -12.49
N PHE A 129 16.83 -7.54 -12.51
CA PHE A 129 16.98 -8.99 -12.51
C PHE A 129 16.89 -9.63 -13.91
N GLY A 130 16.77 -8.84 -14.98
CA GLY A 130 16.70 -9.32 -16.36
C GLY A 130 15.42 -10.12 -16.66
N MET A 131 14.29 -9.72 -16.06
CA MET A 131 12.98 -10.36 -16.25
C MET A 131 12.14 -9.59 -17.27
N GLU A 132 11.34 -10.31 -18.06
CA GLU A 132 10.29 -9.70 -18.85
C GLU A 132 9.22 -9.09 -17.91
N CYS A 133 8.75 -7.87 -18.21
CA CYS A 133 7.80 -7.16 -17.35
C CYS A 133 6.63 -6.61 -18.16
N VAL A 134 5.41 -6.97 -17.75
CA VAL A 134 4.16 -6.41 -18.28
C VAL A 134 3.36 -5.78 -17.14
N VAL A 135 2.96 -4.51 -17.31
CA VAL A 135 2.19 -3.77 -16.31
C VAL A 135 0.84 -3.38 -16.88
N TYR A 136 -0.22 -3.83 -16.23
CA TYR A 136 -1.61 -3.48 -16.53
C TYR A 136 -2.00 -2.22 -15.77
N MET A 137 -2.57 -1.24 -16.46
CA MET A 137 -2.96 0.05 -15.89
C MET A 137 -4.23 0.54 -16.56
N GLY A 138 -5.22 0.95 -15.77
CA GLY A 138 -6.44 1.53 -16.33
C GLY A 138 -6.14 2.75 -17.20
N SER A 139 -6.84 2.90 -18.33
CA SER A 139 -6.52 3.99 -19.29
C SER A 139 -6.75 5.39 -18.69
N GLU A 140 -7.66 5.53 -17.73
CA GLU A 140 -7.83 6.78 -16.98
C GLU A 140 -6.61 7.06 -16.09
N ASP A 141 -6.07 6.03 -15.44
CA ASP A 141 -4.85 6.14 -14.63
C ASP A 141 -3.61 6.40 -15.50
N VAL A 142 -3.53 5.78 -16.70
CA VAL A 142 -2.46 6.07 -17.69
C VAL A 142 -2.43 7.57 -18.02
N ARG A 143 -3.58 8.18 -18.20
CA ARG A 143 -3.70 9.62 -18.48
C ARG A 143 -3.25 10.47 -17.27
N ARG A 144 -3.77 10.14 -16.08
CA ARG A 144 -3.48 10.90 -14.83
C ARG A 144 -2.02 10.78 -14.41
N GLN A 145 -1.35 9.67 -14.70
CA GLN A 145 -0.02 9.32 -14.20
C GLN A 145 1.01 9.10 -15.33
N ALA A 146 0.94 9.92 -16.38
CA ALA A 146 1.78 9.78 -17.57
C ALA A 146 3.30 9.74 -17.28
N ALA A 147 3.77 10.46 -16.27
CA ALA A 147 5.18 10.45 -15.87
C ALA A 147 5.64 9.06 -15.37
N ASN A 148 4.80 8.35 -14.62
CA ASN A 148 5.09 6.98 -14.18
C ASN A 148 5.01 5.98 -15.34
N VAL A 149 4.07 6.17 -16.27
CA VAL A 149 4.00 5.37 -17.51
C VAL A 149 5.29 5.49 -18.32
N TYR A 150 5.81 6.71 -18.46
CA TYR A 150 7.09 6.94 -19.13
C TYR A 150 8.26 6.26 -18.41
N ARG A 151 8.31 6.35 -17.07
CA ARG A 151 9.35 5.65 -16.26
C ARG A 151 9.31 4.14 -16.48
N MET A 152 8.13 3.51 -16.46
CA MET A 152 7.98 2.07 -16.71
C MET A 152 8.50 1.67 -18.09
N LYS A 153 8.14 2.43 -19.13
CA LYS A 153 8.62 2.20 -20.51
C LYS A 153 10.13 2.39 -20.63
N LEU A 154 10.70 3.42 -19.99
CA LEU A 154 12.14 3.66 -19.94
C LEU A 154 12.91 2.50 -19.29
N LEU A 155 12.30 1.83 -18.31
CA LEU A 155 12.85 0.66 -17.62
C LEU A 155 12.62 -0.66 -18.40
N GLY A 156 12.05 -0.59 -19.61
CA GLY A 156 11.86 -1.73 -20.49
C GLY A 156 10.55 -2.51 -20.29
N ALA A 157 9.67 -2.06 -19.40
CA ALA A 157 8.39 -2.71 -19.21
C ALA A 157 7.37 -2.36 -20.32
N THR A 158 6.54 -3.35 -20.67
CA THR A 158 5.35 -3.15 -21.50
C THR A 158 4.21 -2.66 -20.62
N VAL A 159 3.67 -1.48 -20.89
CA VAL A 159 2.47 -0.97 -20.20
C VAL A 159 1.25 -1.19 -21.08
N VAL A 160 0.28 -1.95 -20.57
CA VAL A 160 -0.97 -2.30 -21.27
C VAL A 160 -2.12 -1.48 -20.67
N PRO A 161 -2.67 -0.50 -21.44
CA PRO A 161 -3.86 0.24 -21.01
C PRO A 161 -5.08 -0.66 -20.96
N VAL A 162 -5.87 -0.60 -19.88
CA VAL A 162 -7.11 -1.37 -19.71
C VAL A 162 -8.29 -0.45 -19.93
N GLU A 163 -9.11 -0.77 -20.94
CA GLU A 163 -10.25 0.04 -21.39
C GLU A 163 -11.60 -0.43 -20.83
N SER A 164 -11.63 -1.54 -20.11
CA SER A 164 -12.84 -2.10 -19.51
C SER A 164 -13.20 -1.42 -18.18
N GLY A 165 -14.49 -1.49 -17.82
CA GLY A 165 -15.00 -1.01 -16.52
C GLY A 165 -14.79 0.48 -16.29
N SER A 166 -14.40 0.84 -15.07
CA SER A 166 -14.07 2.22 -14.66
C SER A 166 -12.71 2.70 -15.18
N LYS A 167 -11.94 1.82 -15.85
CA LYS A 167 -10.61 2.11 -16.41
C LYS A 167 -9.60 2.54 -15.36
N THR A 168 -9.71 1.99 -14.15
CA THR A 168 -8.87 2.29 -12.97
C THR A 168 -8.21 1.02 -12.42
N LEU A 169 -7.60 1.11 -11.25
CA LEU A 169 -6.84 0.03 -10.59
C LEU A 169 -7.61 -1.30 -10.50
N LYS A 170 -8.93 -1.27 -10.19
CA LYS A 170 -9.75 -2.49 -10.11
C LYS A 170 -9.74 -3.28 -11.41
N ASP A 171 -9.89 -2.60 -12.54
CA ASP A 171 -9.93 -3.25 -13.85
C ASP A 171 -8.55 -3.70 -14.32
N ALA A 172 -7.50 -2.96 -13.94
CA ALA A 172 -6.10 -3.39 -14.13
C ALA A 172 -5.80 -4.71 -13.40
N LEU A 173 -6.29 -4.87 -12.15
CA LEU A 173 -6.22 -6.12 -11.39
C LEU A 173 -6.93 -7.28 -12.12
N ASN A 174 -8.14 -7.03 -12.62
CA ASN A 174 -8.89 -8.04 -13.37
C ASN A 174 -8.13 -8.52 -14.61
N GLU A 175 -7.50 -7.61 -15.34
CA GLU A 175 -6.76 -7.96 -16.56
C GLU A 175 -5.43 -8.68 -16.25
N ALA A 176 -4.72 -8.24 -15.22
CA ALA A 176 -3.54 -8.95 -14.74
C ALA A 176 -3.86 -10.39 -14.31
N MET A 177 -4.98 -10.60 -13.63
CA MET A 177 -5.44 -11.95 -13.26
C MET A 177 -5.78 -12.81 -14.48
N ARG A 178 -6.36 -12.25 -15.54
CA ARG A 178 -6.62 -12.99 -16.79
C ARG A 178 -5.34 -13.40 -17.49
N ASP A 179 -4.35 -12.51 -17.58
CA ASP A 179 -3.03 -12.85 -18.10
C ASP A 179 -2.39 -13.96 -17.26
N TRP A 180 -2.44 -13.84 -15.93
CA TRP A 180 -1.83 -14.82 -15.05
C TRP A 180 -2.43 -16.22 -15.24
N VAL A 181 -3.76 -16.34 -15.28
CA VAL A 181 -4.44 -17.63 -15.56
C VAL A 181 -3.97 -18.23 -16.88
N THR A 182 -3.75 -17.40 -17.89
CA THR A 182 -3.37 -17.84 -19.24
C THR A 182 -1.91 -18.29 -19.31
N ASN A 183 -1.02 -17.67 -18.54
CA ASN A 183 0.44 -17.81 -18.65
C ASN A 183 1.10 -18.29 -17.35
N VAL A 184 0.38 -18.98 -16.49
CA VAL A 184 0.78 -19.33 -15.13
C VAL A 184 2.09 -20.13 -15.03
N GLU A 185 2.41 -20.91 -16.06
CA GLU A 185 3.60 -21.77 -16.07
C GLU A 185 4.91 -20.97 -16.04
N ASN A 186 5.00 -19.85 -16.78
CA ASN A 186 6.21 -19.05 -16.92
C ASN A 186 6.13 -17.67 -16.28
N THR A 187 4.97 -17.30 -15.77
CA THR A 187 4.66 -15.94 -15.31
C THR A 187 4.39 -15.92 -13.81
N PHE A 188 5.01 -14.96 -13.13
CA PHE A 188 4.73 -14.63 -11.74
C PHE A 188 3.93 -13.33 -11.67
N TYR A 189 2.81 -13.36 -10.97
CA TYR A 189 2.04 -12.13 -10.71
C TYR A 189 2.56 -11.48 -9.43
N ILE A 190 3.16 -10.29 -9.58
CA ILE A 190 3.62 -9.46 -8.46
C ILE A 190 2.47 -8.56 -8.01
N ILE A 191 1.75 -8.95 -6.95
CA ILE A 191 0.65 -8.15 -6.41
C ILE A 191 1.19 -7.01 -5.56
N GLY A 192 0.67 -5.80 -5.80
CA GLY A 192 1.17 -4.56 -5.19
C GLY A 192 0.60 -4.23 -3.82
N THR A 193 -0.32 -5.02 -3.28
CA THR A 193 -0.99 -4.75 -2.00
C THR A 193 -1.26 -6.01 -1.20
N VAL A 194 -1.72 -5.87 0.07
CA VAL A 194 -2.08 -6.98 0.97
C VAL A 194 -3.46 -7.57 0.67
N ALA A 195 -3.89 -7.54 -0.58
CA ALA A 195 -5.12 -8.13 -1.10
C ALA A 195 -4.80 -9.34 -2.00
N GLY A 196 -5.83 -10.00 -2.50
CA GLY A 196 -5.69 -11.18 -3.34
C GLY A 196 -5.84 -12.49 -2.56
N PRO A 197 -5.80 -13.64 -3.26
CA PRO A 197 -5.92 -14.94 -2.63
C PRO A 197 -4.70 -15.26 -1.76
N HIS A 198 -4.88 -16.12 -0.75
CA HIS A 198 -3.74 -16.65 0.00
C HIS A 198 -2.74 -17.35 -0.96
N PRO A 199 -1.41 -17.12 -0.84
CA PRO A 199 -0.69 -16.51 0.30
C PRO A 199 -0.40 -15.01 0.16
N TYR A 200 -0.89 -14.31 -0.87
CA TYR A 200 -0.51 -12.92 -1.15
C TYR A 200 -0.66 -11.95 0.01
N PRO A 201 -1.79 -11.90 0.77
CA PRO A 201 -1.91 -10.95 1.87
C PRO A 201 -0.82 -11.11 2.92
N MET A 202 -0.51 -12.35 3.30
CA MET A 202 0.54 -12.68 4.27
C MET A 202 1.94 -12.33 3.70
N MET A 203 2.22 -12.77 2.50
CA MET A 203 3.53 -12.58 1.84
C MET A 203 3.85 -11.09 1.66
N VAL A 204 2.90 -10.30 1.16
CA VAL A 204 3.08 -8.86 0.98
C VAL A 204 3.27 -8.15 2.32
N ARG A 205 2.49 -8.52 3.35
CA ARG A 205 2.68 -8.03 4.72
C ARG A 205 4.11 -8.28 5.20
N ASP A 206 4.59 -9.51 5.05
CA ASP A 206 5.89 -9.92 5.57
C ASP A 206 7.04 -9.18 4.87
N PHE A 207 6.94 -8.92 3.56
CA PHE A 207 7.91 -8.07 2.86
C PHE A 207 7.78 -6.57 3.19
N GLN A 208 6.62 -6.11 3.64
CA GLN A 208 6.43 -4.72 4.03
C GLN A 208 6.70 -4.45 5.52
N ARG A 209 6.73 -5.49 6.36
CA ARG A 209 6.87 -5.33 7.82
C ARG A 209 8.15 -4.63 8.26
N VAL A 210 9.16 -4.64 7.40
CA VAL A 210 10.43 -3.92 7.61
C VAL A 210 10.21 -2.44 7.98
N ILE A 211 9.11 -1.82 7.49
CA ILE A 211 8.74 -0.45 7.83
C ILE A 211 8.51 -0.29 9.33
N GLY A 212 7.70 -1.17 9.90
CA GLY A 212 7.38 -1.15 11.33
C GLY A 212 8.48 -1.74 12.21
N ASP A 213 9.21 -2.78 11.73
CA ASP A 213 10.36 -3.35 12.45
C ASP A 213 11.43 -2.26 12.69
N GLU A 214 11.77 -1.47 11.67
CA GLU A 214 12.65 -0.31 11.80
C GLU A 214 12.05 0.77 12.71
N GLY A 215 10.74 1.05 12.59
CA GLY A 215 10.04 2.02 13.43
C GLY A 215 10.14 1.70 14.92
N LYS A 216 10.02 0.41 15.28
CA LYS A 216 10.15 -0.05 16.68
C LYS A 216 11.52 0.16 17.27
N VAL A 217 12.57 0.22 16.44
CA VAL A 217 13.94 0.53 16.87
C VAL A 217 14.16 2.03 16.89
N GLN A 218 13.82 2.73 15.82
CA GLN A 218 14.13 4.13 15.62
C GLN A 218 13.34 5.08 16.56
N MET A 219 12.08 4.76 16.89
CA MET A 219 11.29 5.62 17.80
C MET A 219 11.90 5.69 19.21
N PRO A 220 12.23 4.58 19.89
CA PRO A 220 12.93 4.63 21.17
C PRO A 220 14.31 5.29 21.10
N GLU A 221 15.07 5.11 20.03
CA GLU A 221 16.36 5.79 19.83
C GLU A 221 16.20 7.32 19.78
N MET A 222 15.14 7.82 19.12
CA MET A 222 14.88 9.26 19.00
C MET A 222 14.20 9.89 20.21
N THR A 223 13.31 9.17 20.87
CA THR A 223 12.36 9.74 21.83
C THR A 223 12.38 9.08 23.20
N GLY A 224 13.12 7.98 23.36
CA GLY A 224 13.18 7.18 24.59
C GLY A 224 12.01 6.22 24.77
N ARG A 225 11.00 6.19 23.88
CA ARG A 225 9.82 5.33 24.00
C ARG A 225 9.13 5.05 22.66
N GLN A 226 8.18 4.10 22.65
CA GLN A 226 7.32 3.85 21.50
C GLN A 226 6.29 4.97 21.28
N PRO A 227 5.73 5.13 20.05
CA PRO A 227 4.70 6.12 19.78
C PRO A 227 3.39 5.79 20.50
N ASP A 228 2.57 6.80 20.76
CA ASP A 228 1.21 6.62 21.28
C ASP A 228 0.23 6.16 20.18
N ALA A 229 0.52 6.55 18.93
CA ALA A 229 -0.25 6.07 17.78
C ALA A 229 0.64 5.92 16.54
N VAL A 230 0.32 4.91 15.71
CA VAL A 230 0.87 4.70 14.37
C VAL A 230 -0.25 4.97 13.37
N ILE A 231 0.00 5.85 12.39
CA ILE A 231 -0.99 6.35 11.44
C ILE A 231 -0.51 6.06 10.01
N ALA A 232 -1.36 5.48 9.18
CA ALA A 232 -1.04 5.21 7.78
C ALA A 232 -2.29 5.29 6.90
N CYS A 233 -2.13 5.71 5.63
CA CYS A 233 -3.22 5.68 4.66
C CYS A 233 -3.56 4.25 4.24
N VAL A 234 -4.83 4.00 3.92
CA VAL A 234 -5.34 2.68 3.54
C VAL A 234 -6.15 2.79 2.25
N GLY A 235 -5.60 2.18 1.18
CA GLY A 235 -6.34 1.75 0.00
C GLY A 235 -6.43 0.22 0.06
N GLY A 236 -5.64 -0.52 -0.71
CA GLY A 236 -5.44 -1.95 -0.45
C GLY A 236 -4.72 -2.25 0.88
N GLY A 237 -3.93 -1.31 1.39
CA GLY A 237 -3.44 -1.28 2.77
C GLY A 237 -2.04 -1.82 3.02
N SER A 238 -1.20 -2.03 1.98
CA SER A 238 0.13 -2.65 2.19
C SER A 238 1.09 -1.80 3.02
N ASN A 239 1.12 -0.47 2.82
CA ASN A 239 1.95 0.42 3.63
C ASN A 239 1.51 0.43 5.10
N ALA A 240 0.20 0.46 5.33
CA ALA A 240 -0.38 0.45 6.66
C ALA A 240 -0.11 -0.89 7.36
N MET A 241 -0.32 -2.02 6.68
CA MET A 241 -0.03 -3.33 7.26
C MET A 241 1.45 -3.49 7.57
N GLY A 242 2.33 -2.98 6.69
CA GLY A 242 3.78 -3.02 6.91
C GLY A 242 4.22 -2.30 8.20
N ILE A 243 3.66 -1.12 8.46
CA ILE A 243 4.00 -0.39 9.68
C ILE A 243 3.21 -0.88 10.90
N PHE A 244 1.96 -1.38 10.74
CA PHE A 244 1.11 -1.84 11.85
C PHE A 244 1.53 -3.19 12.41
N TYR A 245 1.94 -4.13 11.54
CA TYR A 245 2.14 -5.52 11.91
C TYR A 245 3.07 -5.70 13.12
N PRO A 246 4.25 -5.09 13.21
CA PRO A 246 5.11 -5.21 14.37
C PRO A 246 4.51 -4.61 15.66
N TYR A 247 3.52 -3.71 15.56
CA TYR A 247 2.86 -3.07 16.69
C TYR A 247 1.53 -3.74 17.09
N ILE A 248 1.08 -4.80 16.40
CA ILE A 248 -0.23 -5.43 16.68
C ILE A 248 -0.34 -5.88 18.15
N GLU A 249 0.74 -6.38 18.74
CA GLU A 249 0.74 -6.84 20.11
C GLU A 249 1.02 -5.73 21.13
N ASP A 250 1.48 -4.58 20.72
CA ASP A 250 1.73 -3.42 21.59
C ASP A 250 0.39 -2.69 21.87
N LYS A 251 -0.35 -3.15 22.88
CA LYS A 251 -1.72 -2.67 23.15
C LYS A 251 -1.80 -1.20 23.52
N ASP A 252 -0.71 -0.63 24.02
CA ASP A 252 -0.60 0.79 24.36
C ASP A 252 -0.38 1.69 23.13
N VAL A 253 -0.03 1.11 21.98
CA VAL A 253 0.13 1.81 20.70
C VAL A 253 -1.16 1.70 19.89
N LYS A 254 -1.83 2.82 19.64
CA LYS A 254 -3.01 2.85 18.76
C LYS A 254 -2.61 2.64 17.30
N LEU A 255 -3.38 1.88 16.54
CA LEU A 255 -3.23 1.71 15.09
C LEU A 255 -4.38 2.42 14.40
N ILE A 256 -4.08 3.40 13.53
CA ILE A 256 -5.09 4.23 12.88
C ILE A 256 -4.87 4.19 11.37
N GLY A 257 -5.79 3.54 10.66
CA GLY A 257 -5.86 3.52 9.20
C GLY A 257 -6.70 4.68 8.68
N VAL A 258 -6.19 5.39 7.69
CA VAL A 258 -6.87 6.56 7.11
C VAL A 258 -7.30 6.24 5.69
N GLU A 259 -8.61 6.15 5.48
CA GLU A 259 -9.23 5.87 4.18
C GLU A 259 -9.63 7.14 3.44
N ALA A 260 -9.74 7.02 2.10
CA ALA A 260 -10.18 8.10 1.24
C ALA A 260 -11.70 8.31 1.32
N ALA A 261 -12.12 9.35 2.02
CA ALA A 261 -13.53 9.74 2.10
C ALA A 261 -14.01 10.55 0.86
N GLY A 262 -13.14 10.83 -0.11
CA GLY A 262 -13.49 11.49 -1.37
C GLY A 262 -14.24 12.80 -1.16
N ASP A 263 -15.43 12.91 -1.75
CA ASP A 263 -16.34 14.05 -1.57
C ASP A 263 -17.16 13.95 -0.25
N GLY A 264 -16.88 12.96 0.59
CA GLY A 264 -17.60 12.65 1.84
C GLY A 264 -18.34 11.31 1.78
N ILE A 265 -18.28 10.51 2.85
CA ILE A 265 -18.91 9.18 2.91
C ILE A 265 -20.41 9.24 2.57
N SER A 266 -21.13 10.24 3.07
CA SER A 266 -22.57 10.38 2.85
C SER A 266 -22.96 10.68 1.40
N THR A 267 -22.03 11.09 0.56
CA THR A 267 -22.29 11.36 -0.86
C THR A 267 -22.27 10.09 -1.71
N GLY A 268 -21.75 8.99 -1.19
CA GLY A 268 -21.48 7.76 -1.95
C GLY A 268 -20.24 7.86 -2.88
N ARG A 269 -19.57 9.02 -2.97
CA ARG A 269 -18.40 9.27 -3.80
C ARG A 269 -17.13 9.22 -2.93
N HIS A 270 -16.70 8.01 -2.59
CA HIS A 270 -15.53 7.75 -1.76
C HIS A 270 -14.90 6.37 -2.07
N ALA A 271 -13.77 6.06 -1.45
CA ALA A 271 -13.09 4.76 -1.57
C ALA A 271 -12.80 4.13 -0.16
N ALA A 272 -13.59 4.51 0.85
CA ALA A 272 -13.44 4.05 2.22
C ALA A 272 -14.16 2.71 2.44
N SER A 273 -13.52 1.60 2.10
CA SER A 273 -14.12 0.26 2.13
C SER A 273 -14.42 -0.25 3.53
N LEU A 274 -13.56 0.07 4.52
CA LEU A 274 -13.78 -0.35 5.92
C LEU A 274 -14.86 0.48 6.60
N ILE A 275 -14.98 1.78 6.29
CA ILE A 275 -15.95 2.66 6.93
C ILE A 275 -17.33 2.51 6.29
N GLY A 276 -17.39 2.52 4.95
CA GLY A 276 -18.63 2.58 4.19
C GLY A 276 -19.03 1.29 3.48
N GLY A 277 -18.21 0.24 3.52
CA GLY A 277 -18.43 -1.01 2.83
C GLY A 277 -19.02 -2.12 3.69
N SER A 278 -19.16 -3.29 3.10
CA SER A 278 -19.66 -4.51 3.73
C SER A 278 -18.82 -5.73 3.35
N PRO A 279 -18.84 -6.84 4.13
CA PRO A 279 -18.12 -8.05 3.80
C PRO A 279 -18.57 -8.70 2.50
N GLY A 280 -17.62 -9.06 1.63
CA GLY A 280 -17.87 -9.75 0.37
C GLY A 280 -16.58 -10.36 -0.18
N VAL A 281 -16.59 -10.81 -1.44
CA VAL A 281 -15.43 -11.41 -2.10
C VAL A 281 -15.01 -10.53 -3.29
N LEU A 282 -13.73 -10.16 -3.32
CA LEU A 282 -13.13 -9.40 -4.40
C LEU A 282 -11.70 -9.88 -4.65
N HIS A 283 -11.30 -10.04 -5.91
CA HIS A 283 -9.94 -10.41 -6.31
C HIS A 283 -9.37 -11.61 -5.55
N GLY A 284 -10.21 -12.62 -5.30
CA GLY A 284 -9.80 -13.91 -4.75
C GLY A 284 -9.70 -13.99 -3.23
N ASN A 285 -10.16 -12.99 -2.49
CA ASN A 285 -10.24 -13.04 -1.02
C ASN A 285 -11.55 -12.45 -0.48
N ARG A 286 -11.97 -12.87 0.70
CA ARG A 286 -13.08 -12.26 1.42
C ARG A 286 -12.57 -11.11 2.26
N THR A 287 -13.21 -9.95 2.12
CA THR A 287 -12.82 -8.72 2.83
C THR A 287 -13.99 -7.73 2.90
N TYR A 288 -13.79 -6.53 3.45
CA TYR A 288 -14.71 -5.40 3.27
C TYR A 288 -14.54 -4.82 1.88
N LEU A 289 -15.66 -4.52 1.22
CA LEU A 289 -15.67 -3.86 -0.09
C LEU A 289 -16.89 -2.97 -0.29
N LEU A 290 -16.78 -2.02 -1.20
CA LEU A 290 -17.86 -1.16 -1.62
C LEU A 290 -18.69 -1.91 -2.66
N GLN A 291 -19.89 -2.35 -2.27
CA GLN A 291 -20.82 -3.12 -3.10
C GLN A 291 -22.27 -2.72 -2.82
N ASP A 292 -23.12 -2.89 -3.81
CA ASP A 292 -24.56 -2.72 -3.68
C ASP A 292 -25.23 -3.94 -3.02
N GLU A 293 -26.55 -3.88 -2.90
CA GLU A 293 -27.37 -4.97 -2.32
C GLU A 293 -27.33 -6.29 -3.11
N ASN A 294 -26.91 -6.23 -4.39
CA ASN A 294 -26.74 -7.38 -5.25
C ASN A 294 -25.29 -7.91 -5.29
N GLY A 295 -24.39 -7.32 -4.49
CA GLY A 295 -22.98 -7.68 -4.44
C GLY A 295 -22.17 -7.13 -5.62
N GLN A 296 -22.71 -6.17 -6.38
CA GLN A 296 -21.98 -5.52 -7.47
C GLN A 296 -21.10 -4.40 -6.91
N ILE A 297 -19.87 -4.28 -7.44
CA ILE A 297 -18.93 -3.26 -7.03
C ILE A 297 -19.46 -1.87 -7.36
N ILE A 298 -19.49 -1.00 -6.37
CA ILE A 298 -19.78 0.42 -6.53
C ILE A 298 -18.50 1.13 -7.00
N GLU A 299 -18.65 2.02 -7.99
CA GLU A 299 -17.55 2.85 -8.47
C GLU A 299 -17.02 3.74 -7.36
N THR A 300 -15.71 3.74 -7.19
CA THR A 300 -15.03 4.50 -6.15
C THR A 300 -14.61 5.89 -6.63
N HIS A 301 -14.28 6.76 -5.67
CA HIS A 301 -13.72 8.07 -5.95
C HIS A 301 -12.68 8.49 -4.90
N SER A 302 -11.53 8.93 -5.38
CA SER A 302 -10.48 9.58 -4.59
C SER A 302 -9.64 10.49 -5.48
N VAL A 303 -9.20 11.63 -4.94
CA VAL A 303 -8.17 12.47 -5.59
C VAL A 303 -6.85 11.71 -5.76
N SER A 304 -6.62 10.71 -4.94
CA SER A 304 -5.45 9.84 -4.98
C SER A 304 -5.75 8.55 -5.75
N ALA A 305 -5.14 8.37 -6.92
CA ALA A 305 -5.29 7.17 -7.74
C ALA A 305 -4.86 5.87 -7.00
N GLY A 306 -3.92 5.95 -6.05
CA GLY A 306 -3.47 4.78 -5.29
C GLY A 306 -4.42 4.35 -4.17
N LEU A 307 -5.39 5.19 -3.79
CA LEU A 307 -6.46 4.85 -2.84
C LEU A 307 -7.82 4.63 -3.51
N ASP A 308 -7.91 4.84 -4.82
CA ASP A 308 -9.12 4.66 -5.62
C ASP A 308 -9.35 3.16 -5.89
N TYR A 309 -9.79 2.42 -4.86
CA TYR A 309 -9.95 0.98 -4.88
C TYR A 309 -11.12 0.56 -3.97
N PRO A 310 -12.04 -0.29 -4.45
CA PRO A 310 -13.27 -0.62 -3.72
C PRO A 310 -13.12 -1.68 -2.64
N GLY A 311 -11.91 -2.17 -2.37
CA GLY A 311 -11.64 -3.22 -1.39
C GLY A 311 -10.45 -2.88 -0.50
N VAL A 312 -10.13 -3.80 0.41
CA VAL A 312 -9.01 -3.65 1.35
C VAL A 312 -8.41 -5.02 1.66
N GLY A 313 -7.20 -5.06 2.19
CA GLY A 313 -6.58 -6.30 2.67
C GLY A 313 -7.39 -6.97 3.78
N PRO A 314 -7.52 -8.31 3.75
CA PRO A 314 -8.37 -9.04 4.71
C PRO A 314 -7.87 -8.94 6.15
N GLU A 315 -6.58 -8.75 6.37
CA GLU A 315 -6.02 -8.55 7.71
C GLU A 315 -6.50 -7.23 8.32
N HIS A 316 -6.64 -6.15 7.53
CA HIS A 316 -7.26 -4.91 7.98
C HIS A 316 -8.72 -5.12 8.42
N ALA A 317 -9.47 -5.91 7.65
CA ALA A 317 -10.85 -6.28 7.99
C ALA A 317 -10.92 -7.01 9.35
N GLY A 318 -10.03 -7.98 9.54
CA GLY A 318 -9.92 -8.69 10.82
C GLY A 318 -9.54 -7.77 12.00
N LEU A 319 -8.55 -6.90 11.81
CA LEU A 319 -8.11 -5.95 12.85
C LEU A 319 -9.19 -4.94 13.23
N LYS A 320 -10.01 -4.50 12.26
CA LYS A 320 -11.19 -3.67 12.51
C LYS A 320 -12.21 -4.38 13.40
N ASP A 321 -12.60 -5.60 13.01
CA ASP A 321 -13.68 -6.32 13.68
C ASP A 321 -13.33 -6.69 15.14
N VAL A 322 -12.05 -7.00 15.41
CA VAL A 322 -11.57 -7.23 16.78
C VAL A 322 -11.24 -5.94 17.55
N GLY A 323 -11.43 -4.78 16.94
CA GLY A 323 -11.15 -3.47 17.56
C GLY A 323 -9.67 -3.20 17.82
N ARG A 324 -8.75 -3.88 17.12
CA ARG A 324 -7.31 -3.63 17.28
C ARG A 324 -6.83 -2.41 16.52
N ALA A 325 -7.41 -2.12 15.36
CA ALA A 325 -7.15 -0.94 14.58
C ALA A 325 -8.43 -0.13 14.36
N GLU A 326 -8.31 1.18 14.43
CA GLU A 326 -9.35 2.15 14.11
C GLU A 326 -9.18 2.60 12.66
N TYR A 327 -10.31 2.84 11.96
CA TYR A 327 -10.29 3.35 10.60
C TYR A 327 -11.13 4.63 10.50
N VAL A 328 -10.54 5.66 9.88
CA VAL A 328 -11.11 7.02 9.79
C VAL A 328 -11.04 7.52 8.36
N GLY A 329 -11.95 8.41 7.99
CA GLY A 329 -12.01 8.99 6.65
C GLY A 329 -11.47 10.42 6.60
N ILE A 330 -10.78 10.75 5.51
CA ILE A 330 -10.32 12.12 5.18
C ILE A 330 -10.79 12.43 3.76
N THR A 331 -11.42 13.62 3.60
CA THR A 331 -11.95 14.09 2.31
C THR A 331 -10.84 14.61 1.40
N ASP A 332 -11.13 14.72 0.09
CA ASP A 332 -10.18 15.23 -0.92
C ASP A 332 -9.73 16.66 -0.59
N GLU A 333 -10.61 17.52 -0.06
CA GLU A 333 -10.27 18.87 0.38
C GLU A 333 -9.26 18.86 1.55
N GLU A 334 -9.50 18.02 2.55
CA GLU A 334 -8.60 17.86 3.70
C GLU A 334 -7.25 17.31 3.28
N VAL A 335 -7.22 16.36 2.32
CA VAL A 335 -6.00 15.79 1.75
C VAL A 335 -5.15 16.86 1.08
N LEU A 336 -5.76 17.70 0.23
CA LEU A 336 -5.05 18.78 -0.46
C LEU A 336 -4.49 19.80 0.52
N LYS A 337 -5.25 20.11 1.60
CA LYS A 337 -4.74 20.95 2.67
C LYS A 337 -3.53 20.32 3.36
N GLY A 338 -3.61 19.06 3.75
CA GLY A 338 -2.49 18.30 4.37
C GLY A 338 -1.25 18.22 3.47
N PHE A 339 -1.45 18.03 2.16
CA PHE A 339 -0.39 18.06 1.15
C PHE A 339 0.33 19.41 1.16
N HIS A 340 -0.41 20.52 1.04
CA HIS A 340 0.16 21.87 1.02
C HIS A 340 0.83 22.25 2.34
N ASP A 341 0.24 21.88 3.47
CA ASP A 341 0.83 22.12 4.79
C ASP A 341 2.18 21.42 4.91
N CYS A 342 2.27 20.14 4.54
CA CYS A 342 3.54 19.41 4.55
C CYS A 342 4.59 20.07 3.63
N CYS A 343 4.21 20.47 2.41
CA CYS A 343 5.10 21.16 1.49
C CYS A 343 5.63 22.47 2.05
N ARG A 344 4.76 23.32 2.60
CA ARG A 344 5.10 24.68 3.00
C ARG A 344 5.75 24.77 4.38
N ILE A 345 5.43 23.81 5.26
CA ILE A 345 5.93 23.81 6.64
C ILE A 345 7.21 23.02 6.74
N GLU A 346 7.26 21.80 6.16
CA GLU A 346 8.39 20.89 6.31
C GLU A 346 9.26 20.76 5.04
N GLY A 347 8.86 21.37 3.92
CA GLY A 347 9.62 21.28 2.67
C GLY A 347 9.61 19.88 2.06
N ILE A 348 8.62 19.07 2.39
CA ILE A 348 8.45 17.70 1.89
C ILE A 348 7.23 17.65 0.99
N ILE A 349 7.38 17.14 -0.23
CA ILE A 349 6.27 16.94 -1.17
C ILE A 349 5.77 15.49 -1.04
N PRO A 350 4.71 15.23 -0.26
CA PRO A 350 4.21 13.89 -0.02
C PRO A 350 3.35 13.40 -1.20
N ALA A 351 3.24 12.10 -1.40
CA ALA A 351 2.21 11.56 -2.29
C ALA A 351 0.80 11.88 -1.76
N LEU A 352 -0.19 12.02 -2.64
CA LEU A 352 -1.58 12.25 -2.24
C LEU A 352 -2.12 11.12 -1.35
N GLU A 353 -1.66 9.89 -1.55
CA GLU A 353 -1.94 8.77 -0.66
C GLU A 353 -1.49 9.08 0.78
N SER A 354 -0.23 9.44 0.96
CA SER A 354 0.35 9.76 2.27
C SER A 354 -0.30 11.00 2.90
N SER A 355 -0.76 11.92 2.06
CA SER A 355 -1.41 13.17 2.51
C SER A 355 -2.70 12.91 3.28
N HIS A 356 -3.39 11.76 3.07
CA HIS A 356 -4.52 11.35 3.90
C HIS A 356 -4.09 11.12 5.36
N ALA A 357 -3.02 10.37 5.57
CA ALA A 357 -2.49 10.12 6.91
C ALA A 357 -1.95 11.40 7.57
N LEU A 358 -1.29 12.27 6.80
CA LEU A 358 -0.80 13.57 7.27
C LEU A 358 -1.94 14.52 7.66
N ALA A 359 -2.99 14.60 6.86
CA ALA A 359 -4.17 15.41 7.15
C ALA A 359 -4.86 14.97 8.44
N TYR A 360 -5.00 13.64 8.63
CA TYR A 360 -5.56 13.13 9.88
C TYR A 360 -4.66 13.40 11.09
N ALA A 361 -3.34 13.20 10.95
CA ALA A 361 -2.39 13.52 12.02
C ALA A 361 -2.46 14.99 12.42
N ALA A 362 -2.58 15.89 11.45
CA ALA A 362 -2.75 17.32 11.71
C ALA A 362 -4.08 17.67 12.41
N LYS A 363 -5.16 16.91 12.16
CA LYS A 363 -6.44 17.05 12.91
C LYS A 363 -6.33 16.49 14.32
N LEU A 364 -5.64 15.38 14.49
CA LEU A 364 -5.53 14.69 15.78
C LEU A 364 -4.56 15.38 16.73
N ALA A 365 -3.41 15.85 16.24
CA ALA A 365 -2.33 16.39 17.08
C ALA A 365 -2.78 17.48 18.05
N PRO A 366 -3.54 18.54 17.66
CA PRO A 366 -3.98 19.58 18.58
C PRO A 366 -4.95 19.11 19.65
N THR A 367 -5.57 17.94 19.50
CA THR A 367 -6.49 17.36 20.50
C THR A 367 -5.79 16.56 21.60
N LEU A 368 -4.49 16.36 21.46
CA LEU A 368 -3.68 15.54 22.35
C LEU A 368 -2.65 16.38 23.12
N PRO A 369 -2.21 15.94 24.32
CA PRO A 369 -1.11 16.57 25.03
C PRO A 369 0.19 16.62 24.22
N LYS A 370 1.06 17.60 24.52
CA LYS A 370 2.34 17.83 23.80
C LYS A 370 3.36 16.71 23.93
N ASP A 371 3.24 15.90 24.95
CA ASP A 371 4.12 14.73 25.20
C ASP A 371 3.72 13.49 24.40
N LYS A 372 2.57 13.53 23.71
CA LYS A 372 2.12 12.43 22.87
C LYS A 372 2.88 12.40 21.54
N LEU A 373 3.17 11.16 21.07
CA LEU A 373 3.97 10.91 19.88
C LEU A 373 3.11 10.21 18.82
N LEU A 374 3.02 10.79 17.63
CA LEU A 374 2.33 10.24 16.47
C LEU A 374 3.38 9.81 15.43
N LEU A 375 3.45 8.54 15.11
CA LEU A 375 4.29 8.03 14.01
C LEU A 375 3.42 7.87 12.77
N VAL A 376 3.69 8.66 11.74
CA VAL A 376 2.96 8.66 10.46
C VAL A 376 3.81 8.01 9.39
N ASN A 377 3.28 7.04 8.65
CA ASN A 377 3.96 6.46 7.51
C ASN A 377 3.85 7.38 6.29
N LEU A 378 4.93 8.08 5.96
CA LEU A 378 5.04 8.85 4.72
C LEU A 378 5.40 7.88 3.58
N SER A 379 4.39 7.22 3.05
CA SER A 379 4.50 6.01 2.23
C SER A 379 5.06 6.23 0.83
N GLY A 380 5.07 7.48 0.33
CA GLY A 380 5.62 7.82 -0.97
C GLY A 380 5.74 9.33 -1.22
N ARG A 381 6.53 9.70 -2.23
CA ARG A 381 6.73 11.09 -2.65
C ARG A 381 5.71 11.52 -3.71
N GLY A 382 5.45 12.84 -3.76
CA GLY A 382 4.39 13.45 -4.55
C GLY A 382 4.75 13.92 -5.96
N ASP A 383 5.97 13.66 -6.45
CA ASP A 383 6.37 14.10 -7.81
C ASP A 383 5.41 13.61 -8.90
N LYS A 384 4.81 12.46 -8.71
CA LYS A 384 3.82 11.88 -9.62
C LYS A 384 2.47 12.63 -9.64
N ASP A 385 2.17 13.40 -8.58
CA ASP A 385 0.86 14.01 -8.33
C ASP A 385 0.81 15.49 -8.74
N MET A 386 1.92 16.05 -9.25
CA MET A 386 2.05 17.47 -9.55
C MET A 386 0.93 17.99 -10.48
N HIS A 387 0.57 17.25 -11.53
CA HIS A 387 -0.51 17.62 -12.45
C HIS A 387 -1.85 17.65 -11.75
N THR A 388 -2.19 16.59 -11.00
CA THR A 388 -3.46 16.49 -10.26
C THR A 388 -3.58 17.63 -9.23
N VAL A 389 -2.50 17.93 -8.50
CA VAL A 389 -2.49 19.02 -7.52
C VAL A 389 -2.63 20.39 -8.22
N ALA A 390 -1.93 20.62 -9.33
CA ALA A 390 -2.01 21.86 -10.09
C ALA A 390 -3.43 22.12 -10.60
N GLU A 391 -4.08 21.12 -11.20
CA GLU A 391 -5.47 21.20 -11.67
C GLU A 391 -6.45 21.56 -10.54
N ARG A 392 -6.25 21.02 -9.35
CA ARG A 392 -7.14 21.24 -8.18
C ARG A 392 -6.89 22.56 -7.45
N THR A 393 -5.69 23.12 -7.57
CA THR A 393 -5.29 24.33 -6.81
C THR A 393 -5.17 25.57 -7.68
N GLY A 394 -5.34 25.43 -8.99
CA GLY A 394 -5.23 26.55 -9.94
C GLY A 394 -3.80 27.11 -10.10
N ILE A 395 -2.78 26.34 -9.64
CA ILE A 395 -1.38 26.67 -9.88
C ILE A 395 -1.02 26.16 -11.27
N THR A 396 -0.66 27.06 -12.17
CA THR A 396 -0.21 26.70 -13.54
C THR A 396 1.29 26.42 -13.56
N PHE A 397 1.69 25.49 -14.44
CA PHE A 397 3.10 25.22 -14.74
C PHE A 397 3.74 26.34 -15.54
#